data_2f13c53c1f63738c887d30a243ba5bbd
#
_entry.id   2f13c53c1f63738c887d30a243ba5bbd
#
_cell.length_a   1.000
_cell.length_b   1.000
_cell.length_c   1.000
_cell.angle_alpha   90.00
_cell.angle_beta   90.00
_cell.angle_gamma   90.00
#
_symmetry.space_group_name_H-M   'P 1'
#
loop_
_entity.id
_entity.type
_entity.pdbx_description
1 polymer ?
#
loop_
_entity_poly.entity_id
_entity_poly.type
_entity_poly.pdbx_seq_one_letter_code
_entity_poly.pdbx_strand_id
1 'polypeptide(L)' 'MTEQAARSAVIHTPFIELDKLLKRENLAATGGEAGLLIAADLIQVNGEIERRKRRKLYPGDRVVTDKDRLMVVAEQHQR' A
#
# COMPACT_ATOMS: atom_id res chain seq x y z
N MET A 1 -15.56 19.42 5.75
CA MET A 1 -14.33 18.87 5.21
C MET A 1 -14.56 17.54 4.53
N THR A 2 -13.98 17.36 3.40
CA THR A 2 -14.21 16.17 2.60
C THR A 2 -13.20 15.10 2.97
N GLU A 3 -13.72 13.90 3.23
CA GLU A 3 -12.86 12.76 3.47
C GLU A 3 -12.27 12.29 2.15
N GLN A 4 -10.97 12.09 2.15
CA GLN A 4 -10.29 11.67 0.94
C GLN A 4 -10.50 10.19 0.69
N ALA A 5 -11.00 9.85 -0.49
CA ALA A 5 -11.21 8.47 -0.87
C ALA A 5 -9.86 7.80 -1.13
N ALA A 6 -9.81 6.48 -0.89
CA ALA A 6 -8.63 5.71 -1.22
C ALA A 6 -8.52 5.60 -2.74
N ARG A 7 -7.31 5.79 -3.27
CA ARG A 7 -7.10 5.53 -4.69
C ARG A 7 -6.74 4.07 -4.90
N SER A 8 -7.09 3.56 -6.08
CA SER A 8 -6.87 2.16 -6.40
C SER A 8 -5.42 1.91 -6.77
N ALA A 9 -4.86 0.85 -6.22
CA ALA A 9 -3.53 0.36 -6.60
C ALA A 9 -3.73 -0.99 -7.25
N VAL A 10 -3.71 -1.00 -8.60
CA VAL A 10 -4.02 -2.19 -9.37
C VAL A 10 -2.82 -3.12 -9.39
N ILE A 11 -3.05 -4.40 -9.11
CA ILE A 11 -2.00 -5.41 -9.21
C ILE A 11 -2.43 -6.48 -10.21
N HIS A 12 -1.42 -7.08 -10.86
CA HIS A 12 -1.61 -8.11 -11.87
C HIS A 12 -1.17 -9.48 -11.37
N THR A 13 -0.77 -9.54 -10.12
CA THR A 13 -0.30 -10.75 -9.45
C THR A 13 -1.25 -11.05 -8.31
N PRO A 14 -1.20 -12.28 -7.73
CA PRO A 14 -2.09 -12.58 -6.61
C PRO A 14 -1.91 -11.67 -5.40
N PHE A 15 -0.71 -11.13 -5.20
CA PHE A 15 -0.42 -10.23 -4.09
C PHE A 15 0.75 -9.32 -4.46
N ILE A 16 0.97 -8.31 -3.65
CA ILE A 16 2.17 -7.47 -3.74
C ILE A 16 2.71 -7.26 -2.33
N GLU A 17 4.03 -7.23 -2.19
CA GLU A 17 4.65 -6.95 -0.90
C GLU A 17 4.55 -5.47 -0.58
N LEU A 18 4.40 -5.15 0.70
CA LEU A 18 4.15 -3.78 1.14
C LEU A 18 5.24 -2.81 0.67
N ASP A 19 6.50 -3.17 0.84
CA ASP A 19 7.59 -2.28 0.44
C ASP A 19 7.58 -2.02 -1.07
N LYS A 20 7.22 -3.02 -1.85
CA LYS A 20 7.14 -2.86 -3.30
C LYS A 20 5.96 -1.98 -3.69
N LEU A 21 4.85 -2.10 -3.00
CA LEU A 21 3.71 -1.23 -3.26
C LEU A 21 4.07 0.22 -3.01
N LEU A 22 4.73 0.50 -1.89
CA LEU A 22 5.10 1.88 -1.55
C LEU A 22 6.02 2.49 -2.61
N LYS A 23 6.96 1.70 -3.13
CA LYS A 23 7.84 2.18 -4.20
C LYS A 23 7.06 2.43 -5.48
N ARG A 24 6.24 1.47 -5.88
CA ARG A 24 5.51 1.55 -7.15
C ARG A 24 4.57 2.73 -7.17
N GLU A 25 3.96 3.04 -6.03
CA GLU A 25 2.99 4.14 -5.92
C GLU A 25 3.66 5.47 -5.59
N ASN A 26 4.99 5.53 -5.64
CA ASN A 26 5.77 6.76 -5.42
C ASN A 26 5.61 7.31 -4.00
N LEU A 27 5.34 6.44 -3.04
CA LEU A 27 5.29 6.84 -1.63
C LEU A 27 6.64 6.64 -0.96
N ALA A 28 7.54 5.92 -1.62
CA ALA A 28 8.92 5.76 -1.21
C ALA A 28 9.77 5.71 -2.46
N ALA A 29 10.95 6.33 -2.43
CA ALA A 29 11.83 6.34 -3.60
C ALA A 29 12.58 5.02 -3.74
N THR A 30 12.86 4.36 -2.63
CA THR A 30 13.64 3.13 -2.61
C THR A 30 13.05 2.17 -1.59
N GLY A 31 13.50 0.90 -1.67
CA GLY A 31 13.11 -0.08 -0.65
C GLY A 31 13.59 0.30 0.72
N GLY A 32 14.79 0.93 0.82
CA GLY A 32 15.27 1.40 2.10
C GLY A 32 14.39 2.48 2.70
N GLU A 33 13.93 3.43 1.87
CA GLU A 33 13.02 4.45 2.35
C GLU A 33 11.69 3.84 2.78
N ALA A 34 11.17 2.88 2.02
CA ALA A 34 9.96 2.19 2.40
C ALA A 34 10.11 1.53 3.78
N GLY A 35 11.26 0.90 4.01
CA GLY A 35 11.54 0.29 5.31
C GLY A 35 11.59 1.31 6.44
N LEU A 36 12.12 2.51 6.17
CA LEU A 36 12.14 3.56 7.19
C LEU A 36 10.74 4.04 7.54
N LEU A 37 9.89 4.21 6.54
CA LEU A 37 8.50 4.61 6.79
C LEU A 37 7.77 3.57 7.63
N ILE A 38 7.98 2.31 7.33
CA ILE A 38 7.36 1.23 8.08
C ILE A 38 7.88 1.20 9.51
N ALA A 39 9.19 1.36 9.68
CA ALA A 39 9.80 1.35 11.02
C ALA A 39 9.37 2.55 11.86
N ALA A 40 8.98 3.65 11.20
CA ALA A 40 8.54 4.86 11.90
C ALA A 40 7.05 4.80 12.25
N ASP A 41 6.40 3.67 12.03
CA ASP A 41 4.97 3.46 12.32
C ASP A 41 4.07 4.39 11.51
N LEU A 42 4.51 4.77 10.31
CA LEU A 42 3.75 5.67 9.45
C LEU A 42 2.83 4.92 8.49
N ILE A 43 2.86 3.60 8.50
CA ILE A 43 2.10 2.80 7.54
C ILE A 43 1.09 1.94 8.28
N GLN A 44 -0.16 2.03 7.86
CA GLN A 44 -1.23 1.18 8.39
C GLN A 44 -1.76 0.29 7.29
N VAL A 45 -2.06 -0.95 7.63
CA VAL A 45 -2.75 -1.88 6.75
C VAL A 45 -4.03 -2.29 7.44
N ASN A 46 -5.15 -2.04 6.78
CA ASN A 46 -6.48 -2.37 7.30
C ASN A 46 -6.71 -1.78 8.70
N GLY A 47 -6.21 -0.57 8.91
CA GLY A 47 -6.44 0.18 10.15
C GLY A 47 -5.45 -0.08 11.27
N GLU A 48 -4.45 -0.93 11.04
CA GLU A 48 -3.47 -1.25 12.07
C GLU A 48 -2.07 -0.94 11.57
N ILE A 49 -1.23 -0.44 12.48
CA ILE A 49 0.16 -0.17 12.14
C ILE A 49 0.83 -1.46 11.71
N GLU A 50 1.46 -1.44 10.54
CA GLU A 50 2.13 -2.59 9.98
C GLU A 50 3.63 -2.40 10.10
N ARG A 51 4.32 -3.37 10.71
CA ARG A 51 5.76 -3.31 10.90
C ARG A 51 6.52 -4.31 10.06
N ARG A 52 5.81 -5.15 9.31
CA ARG A 52 6.46 -6.15 8.45
C ARG A 52 6.67 -5.52 7.08
N LYS A 53 7.93 -5.31 6.73
CA LYS A 53 8.30 -4.67 5.48
C LYS A 53 7.75 -5.42 4.27
N ARG A 54 7.73 -6.74 4.34
CA ARG A 54 7.34 -7.59 3.22
C ARG A 54 5.97 -8.21 3.41
N ARG A 55 5.11 -7.57 4.18
CA ARG A 55 3.75 -8.06 4.31
C ARG A 55 3.12 -8.22 2.93
N LYS A 56 2.52 -9.37 2.68
CA LYS A 56 1.79 -9.60 1.43
C LYS A 56 0.44 -8.92 1.51
N LEU A 57 0.15 -8.15 0.49
CA LEU A 57 -1.11 -7.42 0.36
C LEU A 57 -1.92 -8.02 -0.77
N TYR A 58 -3.18 -8.24 -0.52
CA TYR A 58 -4.10 -8.88 -1.46
C TYR A 58 -5.18 -7.88 -1.87
N PRO A 59 -5.88 -8.12 -2.98
CA PRO A 59 -6.99 -7.26 -3.36
C PRO A 59 -7.96 -7.11 -2.20
N GLY A 60 -8.36 -5.87 -1.93
CA GLY A 60 -9.21 -5.53 -0.81
C GLY A 60 -8.47 -4.98 0.39
N ASP A 61 -7.15 -5.19 0.46
CA ASP A 61 -6.37 -4.63 1.57
C ASP A 61 -6.22 -3.12 1.38
N ARG A 62 -6.28 -2.39 2.49
CA ARG A 62 -6.17 -0.94 2.49
C ARG A 62 -4.88 -0.54 3.16
N VAL A 63 -4.18 0.40 2.53
CA VAL A 63 -2.91 0.91 3.04
C VAL A 63 -3.05 2.41 3.22
N VAL A 64 -2.72 2.89 4.41
CA VAL A 64 -2.76 4.31 4.73
C VAL A 64 -1.35 4.74 5.13
N THR A 65 -0.92 5.84 4.53
CA THR A 65 0.36 6.45 4.86
C THR A 65 0.11 7.87 5.35
N ASP A 66 1.17 8.56 5.72
CA ASP A 66 1.06 9.97 6.08
C ASP A 66 0.72 10.85 4.88
N LYS A 67 0.77 10.32 3.68
CA LYS A 67 0.55 11.09 2.46
C LYS A 67 -0.65 10.64 1.65
N ASP A 68 -1.07 9.38 1.79
CA ASP A 68 -2.06 8.85 0.85
C ASP A 68 -2.81 7.67 1.44
N ARG A 69 -3.90 7.33 0.78
CA ARG A 69 -4.69 6.15 1.09
C ARG A 69 -4.84 5.33 -0.16
N LEU A 70 -4.59 4.03 -0.04
CA LEU A 70 -4.61 3.11 -1.17
C LEU A 70 -5.52 1.94 -0.88
N MET A 71 -6.17 1.43 -1.91
CA MET A 71 -6.80 0.11 -1.84
C MET A 71 -6.20 -0.76 -2.92
N VAL A 72 -5.70 -1.92 -2.54
CA VAL A 72 -5.17 -2.88 -3.49
C VAL A 72 -6.35 -3.51 -4.24
N VAL A 73 -6.29 -3.49 -5.55
CA VAL A 73 -7.35 -4.08 -6.38
C VAL A 73 -6.73 -4.97 -7.43
N ALA A 74 -7.45 -6.02 -7.78
CA ALA A 74 -7.01 -6.91 -8.83
C ALA A 74 -7.35 -6.30 -10.18
N GLU A 75 -6.50 -6.58 -11.17
CA GLU A 75 -6.83 -6.21 -12.53
C GLU A 75 -8.09 -6.93 -12.95
N GLN A 76 -9.02 -6.19 -13.55
CA GLN A 76 -10.27 -6.77 -14.03
C GLN A 76 -10.21 -6.90 -15.52
N HIS A 77 -10.62 -8.08 -15.99
CA HIS A 77 -10.73 -8.34 -17.41
C HIS A 77 -12.20 -8.29 -17.79
N GLN A 78 -12.47 -7.54 -18.83
CA GLN A 78 -13.81 -7.49 -19.38
C GLN A 78 -13.86 -8.25 -20.68
N ARG A 79 -14.98 -8.85 -20.93
CA ARG A 79 -15.19 -9.60 -22.15
C ARG A 79 -16.12 -8.90 -23.06
#